data_9163a66d33ce69389d68b49d229c061b
#
_entry.id   9163a66d33ce69389d68b49d229c061b
#
_cell.length_a   1.000
_cell.length_b   1.000
_cell.length_c   1.000
_cell.angle_alpha   90.00
_cell.angle_beta   90.00
_cell.angle_gamma   90.00
#
_symmetry.space_group_name_H-M   'P 1'
#
loop_
_entity.id
_entity.type
_entity.pdbx_description
1 polymer ?
#
loop_
_entity_poly.entity_id
_entity_poly.type
_entity_poly.pdbx_seq_one_letter_code
_entity_poly.pdbx_strand_id
1 'polypeptide(L)'
;MNAQNCLNVLREIKDVAFATVSEDGKPQIRIIDVMLVENEKLYFCTARGKDFYEQLMRSGDVAVTVLTKDWQMIRLNGKAEKLSNHKFWIDRIFEENPSMNDVYPGESRYILEAFCIAEGEVEFFDLGKSPIYRETFTLGSDSHDGEQDVKQEDVRNREEQEEKAGKKTAVKKGFVITDACIGCGKCAGVCPQQCIEPGTPYSITQEHCLHCGNCMAACPFGAVEKTGV
;
A
#
# COMPACT_ATOMS: atom_id res chain seq x y z
N MET A 1 11.60 6.67 -2.48
CA MET A 1 10.91 5.39 -2.66
C MET A 1 9.77 5.64 -3.64
N ASN A 2 9.28 4.64 -4.37
CA ASN A 2 8.06 4.71 -5.17
C ASN A 2 7.31 3.36 -5.06
N ALA A 3 6.10 3.27 -5.63
CA ALA A 3 5.28 2.06 -5.56
C ALA A 3 6.01 0.83 -6.10
N GLN A 4 6.63 0.92 -7.29
CA GLN A 4 7.39 -0.17 -7.89
C GLN A 4 8.54 -0.65 -6.98
N ASN A 5 9.27 0.28 -6.33
CA ASN A 5 10.36 -0.08 -5.43
C ASN A 5 9.85 -0.84 -4.20
N CYS A 6 8.69 -0.46 -3.65
CA CYS A 6 8.06 -1.18 -2.55
C CYS A 6 7.68 -2.61 -2.97
N LEU A 7 7.09 -2.78 -4.14
CA LEU A 7 6.75 -4.10 -4.67
C LEU A 7 8.00 -4.94 -4.94
N ASN A 8 9.09 -4.33 -5.43
CA ASN A 8 10.37 -5.03 -5.64
C ASN A 8 10.94 -5.57 -4.32
N VAL A 9 10.83 -4.82 -3.21
CA VAL A 9 11.21 -5.31 -1.87
C VAL A 9 10.36 -6.52 -1.46
N LEU A 10 9.03 -6.49 -1.70
CA LEU A 10 8.17 -7.66 -1.47
C LEU A 10 8.63 -8.88 -2.29
N ARG A 11 9.02 -8.66 -3.55
CA ARG A 11 9.54 -9.73 -4.44
C ARG A 11 10.90 -10.27 -3.98
N GLU A 12 11.80 -9.40 -3.53
CA GLU A 12 13.13 -9.78 -3.05
C GLU A 12 13.06 -10.65 -1.80
N ILE A 13 12.22 -10.28 -0.83
CA ILE A 13 11.98 -11.08 0.38
C ILE A 13 11.21 -12.34 0.04
N LYS A 14 10.30 -12.28 -0.93
CA LYS A 14 9.50 -13.36 -1.48
C LYS A 14 8.40 -13.85 -0.54
N ASP A 15 8.75 -14.32 0.65
CA ASP A 15 7.82 -14.89 1.65
C ASP A 15 7.17 -13.77 2.44
N VAL A 16 5.91 -13.43 2.12
CA VAL A 16 5.20 -12.30 2.74
C VAL A 16 3.98 -12.78 3.53
N ALA A 17 3.67 -12.07 4.62
CA ALA A 17 2.42 -12.29 5.34
C ALA A 17 1.25 -11.76 4.50
N PHE A 18 0.28 -12.63 4.24
CA PHE A 18 -0.84 -12.36 3.34
C PHE A 18 -2.17 -12.61 4.05
N ALA A 19 -2.97 -11.58 4.22
CA ALA A 19 -4.26 -11.65 4.90
C ALA A 19 -5.43 -11.55 3.92
N THR A 20 -6.50 -12.28 4.23
CA THR A 20 -7.81 -12.25 3.57
C THR A 20 -8.90 -12.34 4.61
N VAL A 21 -10.17 -12.34 4.20
CA VAL A 21 -11.33 -12.50 5.08
C VAL A 21 -12.09 -13.76 4.69
N SER A 22 -12.40 -14.62 5.68
CA SER A 22 -13.23 -15.81 5.49
C SER A 22 -14.71 -15.48 5.26
N GLU A 23 -15.51 -16.47 4.91
CA GLU A 23 -16.95 -16.28 4.65
C GLU A 23 -17.71 -15.72 5.85
N ASP A 24 -17.32 -16.10 7.06
CA ASP A 24 -17.90 -15.62 8.32
C ASP A 24 -17.29 -14.29 8.80
N GLY A 25 -16.56 -13.58 7.93
CA GLY A 25 -16.00 -12.25 8.21
C GLY A 25 -14.72 -12.26 9.08
N LYS A 26 -14.14 -13.42 9.36
CA LYS A 26 -12.94 -13.51 10.20
C LYS A 26 -11.67 -13.31 9.36
N PRO A 27 -10.67 -12.58 9.87
CA PRO A 27 -9.37 -12.45 9.22
C PRO A 27 -8.63 -13.78 9.18
N GLN A 28 -8.02 -14.06 8.04
CA GLN A 28 -7.17 -15.23 7.79
C GLN A 28 -5.79 -14.75 7.35
N ILE A 29 -4.71 -15.35 7.87
CA ILE A 29 -3.34 -14.99 7.52
C ILE A 29 -2.52 -16.25 7.17
N ARG A 30 -1.63 -16.13 6.20
CA ARG A 30 -0.66 -17.16 5.79
C ARG A 30 0.58 -16.51 5.18
N ILE A 31 1.61 -17.29 4.96
CA ILE A 31 2.76 -16.87 4.15
C ILE A 31 2.49 -17.27 2.70
N ILE A 32 2.71 -16.34 1.79
CA ILE A 32 2.57 -16.51 0.33
C ILE A 32 3.81 -15.95 -0.34
N ASP A 33 4.30 -16.68 -1.34
CA ASP A 33 5.41 -16.23 -2.18
C ASP A 33 4.93 -15.19 -3.19
N VAL A 34 5.60 -14.07 -3.25
CA VAL A 34 5.47 -13.12 -4.36
C VAL A 34 6.20 -13.69 -5.57
N MET A 35 5.47 -14.08 -6.61
CA MET A 35 6.00 -14.81 -7.75
C MET A 35 6.62 -13.94 -8.84
N LEU A 36 6.10 -12.72 -9.00
CA LEU A 36 6.54 -11.77 -10.00
C LEU A 36 6.09 -10.36 -9.59
N VAL A 37 6.87 -9.35 -9.97
CA VAL A 37 6.51 -7.92 -9.84
C VAL A 37 6.94 -7.22 -11.11
N GLU A 38 6.00 -6.57 -11.80
CA GLU A 38 6.27 -5.76 -12.99
C GLU A 38 5.18 -4.70 -13.17
N ASN A 39 5.55 -3.55 -13.72
CA ASN A 39 4.61 -2.46 -14.06
C ASN A 39 3.66 -2.11 -12.91
N GLU A 40 4.21 -1.94 -11.70
CA GLU A 40 3.47 -1.65 -10.47
C GLU A 40 2.38 -2.69 -10.13
N LYS A 41 2.57 -3.94 -10.52
CA LYS A 41 1.68 -5.06 -10.25
C LYS A 41 2.41 -6.18 -9.53
N LEU A 42 1.73 -6.78 -8.55
CA LEU A 42 2.21 -7.94 -7.80
C LEU A 42 1.45 -9.19 -8.23
N TYR A 43 2.19 -10.26 -8.53
CA TYR A 43 1.63 -11.53 -8.98
C TYR A 43 1.96 -12.66 -8.01
N PHE A 44 0.99 -13.52 -7.77
CA PHE A 44 1.12 -14.71 -6.95
C PHE A 44 0.21 -15.83 -7.48
N CYS A 45 0.33 -17.04 -6.93
CA CYS A 45 -0.55 -18.13 -7.31
C CYS A 45 -0.99 -18.95 -6.08
N THR A 46 -2.12 -19.65 -6.22
CA THR A 46 -2.61 -20.60 -5.23
C THR A 46 -3.39 -21.72 -5.90
N ALA A 47 -3.46 -22.91 -5.25
CA ALA A 47 -4.20 -24.03 -5.78
C ALA A 47 -5.72 -23.86 -5.55
N ARG A 48 -6.52 -24.29 -6.53
CA ARG A 48 -7.99 -24.22 -6.54
C ARG A 48 -8.67 -24.88 -5.34
N GLY A 49 -8.06 -25.89 -4.74
CA GLY A 49 -8.65 -26.61 -3.60
C GLY A 49 -8.35 -25.98 -2.22
N LYS A 50 -7.78 -24.79 -2.16
CA LYS A 50 -7.46 -24.12 -0.88
C LYS A 50 -8.54 -23.11 -0.51
N ASP A 51 -8.87 -23.00 0.78
CA ASP A 51 -9.75 -21.94 1.31
C ASP A 51 -9.29 -20.54 0.87
N PHE A 52 -7.98 -20.35 0.73
CA PHE A 52 -7.41 -19.10 0.24
C PHE A 52 -7.90 -18.76 -1.17
N TYR A 53 -7.99 -19.74 -2.07
CA TYR A 53 -8.56 -19.53 -3.40
C TYR A 53 -10.02 -19.09 -3.32
N GLU A 54 -10.82 -19.74 -2.49
CA GLU A 54 -12.25 -19.39 -2.32
C GLU A 54 -12.42 -17.98 -1.74
N GLN A 55 -11.58 -17.59 -0.78
CA GLN A 55 -11.57 -16.25 -0.18
C GLN A 55 -11.25 -15.18 -1.24
N LEU A 56 -10.24 -15.42 -2.10
CA LEU A 56 -9.90 -14.52 -3.20
C LEU A 56 -11.03 -14.40 -4.22
N MET A 57 -11.64 -15.51 -4.61
CA MET A 57 -12.74 -15.51 -5.57
C MET A 57 -13.99 -14.82 -5.05
N ARG A 58 -14.19 -14.78 -3.73
CA ARG A 58 -15.37 -14.16 -3.12
C ARG A 58 -15.26 -12.63 -3.05
N SER A 59 -14.19 -12.06 -2.51
CA SER A 59 -14.04 -10.61 -2.36
C SER A 59 -12.83 -10.05 -3.10
N GLY A 60 -11.75 -10.82 -3.21
CA GLY A 60 -10.47 -10.35 -3.71
C GLY A 60 -9.73 -9.40 -2.77
N ASP A 61 -10.34 -8.99 -1.64
CA ASP A 61 -9.71 -8.07 -0.71
C ASP A 61 -8.54 -8.73 0.00
N VAL A 62 -7.38 -8.08 -0.04
CA VAL A 62 -6.13 -8.60 0.50
C VAL A 62 -5.35 -7.55 1.23
N ALA A 63 -4.61 -7.98 2.26
CA ALA A 63 -3.58 -7.19 2.89
C ALA A 63 -2.27 -7.99 2.94
N VAL A 64 -1.19 -7.36 2.51
CA VAL A 64 0.14 -7.97 2.43
C VAL A 64 1.11 -7.16 3.27
N THR A 65 2.02 -7.82 3.99
CA THR A 65 3.06 -7.11 4.72
C THR A 65 4.33 -7.93 4.84
N VAL A 66 5.44 -7.19 4.96
CA VAL A 66 6.77 -7.72 5.24
C VAL A 66 7.55 -6.74 6.10
N LEU A 67 8.51 -7.26 6.86
CA LEU A 67 9.53 -6.49 7.55
C LEU A 67 10.90 -6.92 7.05
N THR A 68 11.71 -5.97 6.57
CA THR A 68 13.09 -6.22 6.15
C THR A 68 14.02 -6.32 7.36
N LYS A 69 15.24 -6.81 7.14
CA LYS A 69 16.30 -6.84 8.17
C LYS A 69 16.71 -5.44 8.65
N ASP A 70 16.48 -4.43 7.82
CA ASP A 70 16.83 -3.03 8.08
C ASP A 70 15.65 -2.24 8.70
N TRP A 71 14.67 -2.96 9.25
CA TRP A 71 13.47 -2.40 9.90
C TRP A 71 12.59 -1.56 8.98
N GLN A 72 12.64 -1.83 7.70
CA GLN A 72 11.73 -1.27 6.72
C GLN A 72 10.51 -2.19 6.58
N MET A 73 9.33 -1.65 6.79
CA MET A 73 8.07 -2.36 6.64
C MET A 73 7.35 -1.89 5.39
N ILE A 74 6.89 -2.84 4.58
CA ILE A 74 6.00 -2.61 3.46
C ILE A 74 4.62 -3.17 3.82
N ARG A 75 3.58 -2.40 3.62
CA ARG A 75 2.18 -2.85 3.69
C ARG A 75 1.48 -2.52 2.38
N LEU A 76 0.79 -3.49 1.82
CA LEU A 76 -0.05 -3.32 0.63
C LEU A 76 -1.47 -3.74 1.00
N ASN A 77 -2.42 -2.85 0.82
CA ASN A 77 -3.85 -3.15 0.85
C ASN A 77 -4.39 -2.99 -0.57
N GLY A 78 -5.04 -4.00 -1.10
CA GLY A 78 -5.51 -3.95 -2.47
C GLY A 78 -6.52 -5.04 -2.79
N LYS A 79 -6.77 -5.20 -4.07
CA LYS A 79 -7.66 -6.22 -4.59
C LYS A 79 -6.91 -7.17 -5.49
N ALA A 80 -7.00 -8.46 -5.19
CA ALA A 80 -6.44 -9.52 -6.02
C ALA A 80 -7.48 -9.97 -7.05
N GLU A 81 -7.09 -9.97 -8.32
CA GLU A 81 -7.91 -10.43 -9.42
C GLU A 81 -7.29 -11.66 -10.06
N LYS A 82 -8.14 -12.67 -10.33
CA LYS A 82 -7.73 -13.86 -11.05
C LYS A 82 -7.42 -13.52 -12.50
N LEU A 83 -6.27 -13.98 -12.98
CA LEU A 83 -5.83 -13.73 -14.34
C LEU A 83 -6.51 -14.65 -15.34
N SER A 84 -6.92 -14.09 -16.47
CA SER A 84 -7.29 -14.84 -17.68
C SER A 84 -6.03 -15.46 -18.31
N ASN A 85 -6.18 -16.35 -19.28
CA ASN A 85 -5.06 -17.07 -19.89
C ASN A 85 -4.21 -17.87 -18.88
N HIS A 86 -4.89 -18.71 -18.14
CA HIS A 86 -4.38 -19.54 -17.06
C HIS A 86 -3.02 -20.20 -17.38
N LYS A 87 -2.92 -20.92 -18.51
CA LYS A 87 -1.71 -21.66 -18.88
C LYS A 87 -0.51 -20.71 -19.05
N PHE A 88 -0.68 -19.60 -19.75
CA PHE A 88 0.38 -18.61 -19.97
C PHE A 88 0.96 -18.10 -18.65
N TRP A 89 0.08 -17.70 -17.71
CA TRP A 89 0.54 -17.13 -16.45
C TRP A 89 1.18 -18.16 -15.52
N ILE A 90 0.68 -19.40 -15.50
CA ILE A 90 1.31 -20.46 -14.72
C ILE A 90 2.68 -20.81 -15.29
N ASP A 91 2.82 -20.97 -16.60
CA ASP A 91 4.10 -21.25 -17.24
C ASP A 91 5.09 -20.13 -16.96
N ARG A 92 4.70 -18.87 -17.11
CA ARG A 92 5.54 -17.71 -16.79
C ARG A 92 5.98 -17.65 -15.33
N ILE A 93 5.07 -17.89 -14.38
CA ILE A 93 5.40 -17.96 -12.95
C ILE A 93 6.45 -19.04 -12.69
N PHE A 94 6.36 -20.17 -13.35
CA PHE A 94 7.31 -21.27 -13.20
C PHE A 94 8.67 -20.99 -13.86
N GLU A 95 8.70 -20.26 -14.95
CA GLU A 95 9.94 -19.76 -15.57
C GLU A 95 10.70 -18.83 -14.61
N GLU A 96 9.98 -17.89 -13.98
CA GLU A 96 10.54 -16.93 -13.00
C GLU A 96 10.89 -17.56 -11.64
N ASN A 97 10.31 -18.73 -11.33
CA ASN A 97 10.48 -19.45 -10.06
C ASN A 97 10.73 -20.95 -10.29
N PRO A 98 11.92 -21.35 -10.80
CA PRO A 98 12.19 -22.73 -11.19
C PRO A 98 12.03 -23.76 -10.08
N SER A 99 12.26 -23.38 -8.80
CA SER A 99 12.05 -24.25 -7.63
C SER A 99 10.60 -24.73 -7.46
N MET A 100 9.64 -24.05 -8.07
CA MET A 100 8.23 -24.48 -8.08
C MET A 100 8.03 -25.83 -8.78
N ASN A 101 8.94 -26.22 -9.70
CA ASN A 101 8.88 -27.51 -10.37
C ASN A 101 9.12 -28.69 -9.41
N ASP A 102 9.81 -28.48 -8.30
CA ASP A 102 10.02 -29.51 -7.28
C ASP A 102 8.73 -29.79 -6.48
N VAL A 103 7.85 -28.78 -6.38
CA VAL A 103 6.57 -28.89 -5.66
C VAL A 103 5.44 -29.35 -6.59
N TYR A 104 5.40 -28.82 -7.81
CA TYR A 104 4.36 -29.09 -8.82
C TYR A 104 4.99 -29.50 -10.16
N PRO A 105 5.53 -30.71 -10.27
CA PRO A 105 6.20 -31.18 -11.49
C PRO A 105 5.23 -31.37 -12.66
N GLY A 106 5.69 -31.03 -13.87
CA GLY A 106 4.96 -31.29 -15.12
C GLY A 106 3.57 -30.67 -15.14
N GLU A 107 2.57 -31.41 -15.58
CA GLU A 107 1.18 -30.94 -15.72
C GLU A 107 0.48 -30.66 -14.37
N SER A 108 1.03 -31.15 -13.23
CA SER A 108 0.43 -30.92 -11.92
C SER A 108 0.39 -29.43 -11.53
N ARG A 109 1.26 -28.60 -12.16
CA ARG A 109 1.28 -27.14 -11.97
C ARG A 109 -0.05 -26.46 -12.32
N TYR A 110 -0.86 -27.03 -13.21
CA TYR A 110 -2.10 -26.41 -13.67
C TYR A 110 -3.28 -26.56 -12.69
N ILE A 111 -3.05 -27.10 -11.49
CA ILE A 111 -3.96 -26.95 -10.36
C ILE A 111 -3.91 -25.55 -9.75
N LEU A 112 -2.80 -24.84 -9.97
CA LEU A 112 -2.60 -23.47 -9.50
C LEU A 112 -3.35 -22.48 -10.39
N GLU A 113 -3.81 -21.41 -9.78
CA GLU A 113 -4.39 -20.25 -10.47
C GLU A 113 -3.56 -19.01 -10.13
N ALA A 114 -3.31 -18.19 -11.14
CA ALA A 114 -2.55 -16.97 -10.98
C ALA A 114 -3.47 -15.78 -10.68
N PHE A 115 -3.00 -14.92 -9.78
CA PHE A 115 -3.67 -13.69 -9.37
C PHE A 115 -2.73 -12.49 -9.49
N CYS A 116 -3.32 -11.32 -9.69
CA CYS A 116 -2.63 -10.04 -9.75
C CYS A 116 -3.25 -9.05 -8.76
N ILE A 117 -2.42 -8.28 -8.07
CA ILE A 117 -2.82 -7.06 -7.38
C ILE A 117 -2.30 -5.91 -8.21
N ALA A 118 -3.21 -5.22 -8.92
CA ALA A 118 -2.91 -4.09 -9.80
C ALA A 118 -3.34 -2.75 -9.22
N GLU A 119 -4.26 -2.77 -8.25
CA GLU A 119 -4.83 -1.58 -7.61
C GLU A 119 -4.73 -1.70 -6.10
N GLY A 120 -4.47 -0.57 -5.43
CA GLY A 120 -4.38 -0.54 -3.98
C GLY A 120 -3.53 0.58 -3.42
N GLU A 121 -3.28 0.51 -2.12
CA GLU A 121 -2.44 1.45 -1.39
C GLU A 121 -1.22 0.70 -0.83
N VAL A 122 -0.02 1.23 -1.10
CA VAL A 122 1.25 0.71 -0.57
C VAL A 122 1.80 1.73 0.43
N GLU A 123 2.03 1.29 1.66
CA GLU A 123 2.73 2.08 2.68
C GLU A 123 4.16 1.55 2.84
N PHE A 124 5.13 2.45 2.73
CA PHE A 124 6.51 2.26 3.15
C PHE A 124 6.72 2.90 4.52
N PHE A 125 7.25 2.14 5.47
CA PHE A 125 7.51 2.62 6.82
C PHE A 125 8.90 2.19 7.26
N ASP A 126 9.82 3.15 7.45
CA ASP A 126 11.22 2.93 7.82
C ASP A 126 11.45 3.29 9.29
N LEU A 127 11.59 2.25 10.12
CA LEU A 127 11.90 2.36 11.55
C LEU A 127 13.41 2.47 11.81
N GLY A 128 14.25 2.19 10.81
CA GLY A 128 15.71 2.26 10.91
C GLY A 128 16.24 3.70 10.85
N LYS A 129 15.40 4.66 10.46
CA LYS A 129 15.77 6.08 10.39
C LYS A 129 15.43 6.83 11.67
N SER A 130 16.16 7.92 11.89
CA SER A 130 15.85 8.89 12.96
C SER A 130 15.87 10.31 12.36
N PRO A 131 14.73 11.01 12.30
CA PRO A 131 13.38 10.52 12.65
C PRO A 131 12.91 9.40 11.71
N ILE A 132 11.97 8.59 12.18
CA ILE A 132 11.32 7.55 11.36
C ILE A 132 10.72 8.19 10.09
N TYR A 133 10.61 7.37 9.04
CA TYR A 133 10.06 7.84 7.76
C TYR A 133 8.88 6.98 7.33
N ARG A 134 7.83 7.62 6.83
CA ARG A 134 6.64 6.97 6.28
C ARG A 134 6.20 7.64 5.00
N GLU A 135 5.82 6.84 4.03
CA GLU A 135 5.29 7.32 2.75
C GLU A 135 4.23 6.34 2.23
N THR A 136 3.24 6.85 1.53
CA THR A 136 2.15 6.04 0.96
C THR A 136 2.05 6.32 -0.53
N PHE A 137 1.87 5.25 -1.30
CA PHE A 137 1.74 5.27 -2.77
C PHE A 137 0.44 4.57 -3.17
N THR A 138 -0.16 4.99 -4.28
CA THR A 138 -1.32 4.34 -4.89
C THR A 138 -0.87 3.50 -6.07
N LEU A 139 -1.30 2.22 -6.13
CA LEU A 139 -1.18 1.38 -7.32
C LEU A 139 -2.39 1.60 -8.22
N GLY A 140 -2.18 1.53 -9.54
CA GLY A 140 -3.27 1.61 -10.52
C GLY A 140 -3.79 3.03 -10.77
N SER A 141 -3.17 4.07 -10.21
CA SER A 141 -3.39 5.42 -10.70
C SER A 141 -2.72 5.54 -12.07
N ASP A 142 -3.50 5.73 -13.12
CA ASP A 142 -3.00 5.96 -14.47
C ASP A 142 -1.89 7.01 -14.45
N SER A 143 -0.65 6.56 -14.46
CA SER A 143 0.49 7.39 -14.82
C SER A 143 0.47 7.52 -16.34
N HIS A 144 -0.36 8.42 -16.86
CA HIS A 144 -0.16 8.99 -18.16
C HIS A 144 1.07 9.91 -18.11
N ASP A 145 2.25 9.29 -18.05
CA ASP A 145 3.50 9.96 -18.36
C ASP A 145 4.14 9.25 -19.55
N GLY A 146 3.96 9.89 -20.71
CA GLY A 146 4.96 9.85 -21.76
C GLY A 146 4.74 8.93 -22.94
N GLU A 147 3.95 9.37 -23.90
CA GLU A 147 4.43 9.46 -25.29
C GLU A 147 3.88 10.77 -25.88
N GLN A 148 4.78 11.75 -25.93
CA GLN A 148 4.54 13.02 -26.59
C GLN A 148 4.66 12.82 -28.10
N ASP A 149 3.53 12.80 -28.81
CA ASP A 149 3.50 13.30 -30.16
C ASP A 149 3.05 14.77 -30.11
N VAL A 150 4.04 15.64 -30.36
CA VAL A 150 3.91 17.08 -30.39
C VAL A 150 3.04 17.49 -31.57
N LYS A 151 1.82 18.00 -31.33
CA LYS A 151 1.19 18.99 -32.17
C LYS A 151 0.94 20.25 -31.39
N GLN A 152 1.77 21.25 -31.67
CA GLN A 152 1.55 22.63 -31.27
C GLN A 152 0.24 23.14 -31.88
N GLU A 153 -0.72 23.43 -31.01
CA GLU A 153 -1.73 24.50 -31.14
C GLU A 153 -2.77 24.28 -30.03
N ASP A 154 -3.01 25.30 -29.20
CA ASP A 154 -3.97 25.45 -28.11
C ASP A 154 -3.43 25.46 -26.65
N VAL A 155 -2.43 26.31 -26.40
CA VAL A 155 -1.91 26.54 -25.05
C VAL A 155 -2.64 27.68 -24.29
N ARG A 156 -3.64 28.36 -24.86
CA ARG A 156 -4.24 29.54 -24.22
C ARG A 156 -5.61 29.40 -23.55
N ASN A 157 -6.25 28.23 -23.61
CA ASN A 157 -7.58 28.02 -23.01
C ASN A 157 -7.65 26.97 -21.91
N ARG A 158 -6.53 26.48 -21.39
CA ARG A 158 -6.50 25.46 -20.31
C ARG A 158 -6.26 26.01 -18.91
N GLU A 159 -5.69 27.20 -18.78
CA GLU A 159 -5.34 27.75 -17.46
C GLU A 159 -6.54 28.29 -16.64
N GLU A 160 -7.70 28.51 -17.25
CA GLU A 160 -8.89 29.02 -16.53
C GLU A 160 -9.92 27.94 -16.12
N GLN A 161 -9.72 26.67 -16.49
CA GLN A 161 -10.63 25.57 -16.13
C GLN A 161 -10.11 24.61 -15.06
N GLU A 162 -8.83 24.65 -14.68
CA GLU A 162 -8.24 23.80 -13.65
C GLU A 162 -8.46 24.29 -12.21
N GLU A 163 -8.96 25.51 -12.00
CA GLU A 163 -9.26 26.06 -10.68
C GLU A 163 -10.60 25.62 -10.10
N LYS A 164 -11.44 24.86 -10.83
CA LYS A 164 -12.77 24.41 -10.37
C LYS A 164 -12.97 22.89 -10.26
N ALA A 165 -12.00 22.09 -10.59
CA ALA A 165 -12.04 20.65 -10.31
C ALA A 165 -11.33 20.39 -8.98
N GLY A 166 -12.09 20.41 -7.88
CA GLY A 166 -11.57 20.11 -6.55
C GLY A 166 -10.82 18.77 -6.57
N LYS A 167 -9.49 18.85 -6.43
CA LYS A 167 -8.61 17.73 -6.18
C LYS A 167 -9.18 16.96 -4.99
N LYS A 168 -9.80 15.79 -5.19
CA LYS A 168 -10.06 14.85 -4.11
C LYS A 168 -8.71 14.38 -3.59
N THR A 169 -8.12 15.13 -2.68
CA THR A 169 -7.02 14.66 -1.86
C THR A 169 -7.54 13.48 -1.06
N ALA A 170 -6.98 12.30 -1.30
CA ALA A 170 -7.19 11.15 -0.42
C ALA A 170 -6.92 11.61 1.01
N VAL A 171 -7.89 11.41 1.91
CA VAL A 171 -7.75 11.79 3.32
C VAL A 171 -6.63 10.92 3.89
N LYS A 172 -5.44 11.48 4.08
CA LYS A 172 -4.30 10.76 4.66
C LYS A 172 -4.69 10.27 6.05
N LYS A 173 -4.52 8.98 6.30
CA LYS A 173 -4.70 8.39 7.64
C LYS A 173 -3.70 9.02 8.60
N GLY A 174 -4.13 9.38 9.81
CA GLY A 174 -3.23 9.97 10.80
C GLY A 174 -3.93 10.79 11.87
N PHE A 175 -3.24 11.79 12.40
CA PHE A 175 -3.78 12.77 13.32
C PHE A 175 -3.62 14.15 12.73
N VAL A 176 -4.62 15.00 12.93
CA VAL A 176 -4.58 16.43 12.53
C VAL A 176 -4.86 17.29 13.75
N ILE A 177 -4.32 18.50 13.76
CA ILE A 177 -4.60 19.51 14.78
C ILE A 177 -5.53 20.55 14.15
N THR A 178 -6.70 20.70 14.73
CA THR A 178 -7.78 21.57 14.23
C THR A 178 -7.61 23.00 14.70
N ASP A 179 -8.44 23.91 14.17
CA ASP A 179 -8.49 25.31 14.57
C ASP A 179 -8.91 25.55 16.04
N ALA A 180 -9.38 24.50 16.74
CA ALA A 180 -9.60 24.55 18.18
C ALA A 180 -8.29 24.61 19.00
N CYS A 181 -7.13 24.53 18.35
CA CYS A 181 -5.82 24.60 18.98
C CYS A 181 -5.52 26.03 19.44
N ILE A 182 -5.17 26.17 20.71
CA ILE A 182 -4.77 27.45 21.32
C ILE A 182 -3.25 27.65 21.41
N GLY A 183 -2.45 26.77 20.81
CA GLY A 183 -0.99 26.90 20.84
C GLY A 183 -0.32 26.52 22.18
N CYS A 184 -0.91 25.69 23.03
CA CYS A 184 -0.39 25.39 24.37
C CYS A 184 0.83 24.45 24.41
N GLY A 185 1.18 23.81 23.30
CA GLY A 185 2.39 22.98 23.15
C GLY A 185 2.36 21.59 23.82
N LYS A 186 1.31 21.21 24.56
CA LYS A 186 1.26 19.92 25.28
C LYS A 186 1.41 18.71 24.35
N CYS A 187 0.79 18.76 23.15
CA CYS A 187 0.90 17.70 22.16
C CYS A 187 2.34 17.49 21.67
N ALA A 188 3.08 18.57 21.44
CA ALA A 188 4.48 18.52 21.03
C ALA A 188 5.37 17.95 22.15
N GLY A 189 5.13 18.32 23.41
CA GLY A 189 5.89 17.86 24.56
C GLY A 189 5.76 16.34 24.84
N VAL A 190 4.68 15.69 24.40
CA VAL A 190 4.47 14.23 24.57
C VAL A 190 4.76 13.43 23.29
N CYS A 191 5.16 14.09 22.20
CA CYS A 191 5.43 13.41 20.94
C CYS A 191 6.80 12.70 20.99
N PRO A 192 6.85 11.35 20.91
CA PRO A 192 8.12 10.62 20.98
C PRO A 192 9.01 10.85 19.76
N GLN A 193 8.44 11.25 18.63
CA GLN A 193 9.17 11.54 17.39
C GLN A 193 9.44 13.05 17.19
N GLN A 194 8.95 13.89 18.09
CA GLN A 194 9.09 15.35 17.99
C GLN A 194 8.63 15.91 16.62
N CYS A 195 7.63 15.27 16.01
CA CYS A 195 7.11 15.60 14.68
C CYS A 195 5.94 16.60 14.71
N ILE A 196 5.78 17.35 15.81
CA ILE A 196 4.72 18.35 15.97
C ILE A 196 5.37 19.72 16.08
N GLU A 197 5.15 20.54 15.06
CA GLU A 197 5.77 21.85 14.92
C GLU A 197 4.91 22.95 15.58
N PRO A 198 5.56 23.95 16.22
CA PRO A 198 4.85 25.04 16.84
C PRO A 198 4.07 25.90 15.83
N GLY A 199 2.89 26.35 16.26
CA GLY A 199 2.01 27.21 15.48
C GLY A 199 0.68 27.44 16.20
N THR A 200 -0.24 28.14 15.56
CA THR A 200 -1.63 28.27 16.01
C THR A 200 -2.53 28.19 14.79
N PRO A 201 -3.03 26.97 14.46
CA PRO A 201 -2.80 25.69 15.13
C PRO A 201 -1.36 25.14 14.98
N TYR A 202 -0.96 24.24 15.90
CA TYR A 202 0.22 23.38 15.70
C TYR A 202 0.02 22.49 14.48
N SER A 203 1.11 21.95 13.89
CA SER A 203 1.05 21.05 12.74
C SER A 203 1.79 19.73 13.00
N ILE A 204 1.33 18.65 12.40
CA ILE A 204 1.96 17.31 12.52
C ILE A 204 2.61 16.96 11.19
N THR A 205 3.94 16.76 11.19
CA THR A 205 4.67 16.22 10.05
C THR A 205 4.36 14.73 9.92
N GLN A 206 3.44 14.38 9.01
CA GLN A 206 2.87 13.03 8.89
C GLN A 206 3.90 11.97 8.55
N GLU A 207 4.93 12.33 7.78
CA GLU A 207 6.02 11.44 7.36
C GLU A 207 6.85 10.91 8.54
N HIS A 208 6.81 11.62 9.68
CA HIS A 208 7.54 11.27 10.90
C HIS A 208 6.60 10.84 12.04
N CYS A 209 5.30 10.72 11.76
CA CYS A 209 4.31 10.39 12.76
C CYS A 209 4.20 8.88 13.00
N LEU A 210 4.37 8.44 14.26
CA LEU A 210 4.13 7.05 14.69
C LEU A 210 2.65 6.63 14.69
N HIS A 211 1.74 7.59 14.57
CA HIS A 211 0.30 7.39 14.77
C HIS A 211 -0.05 6.79 16.15
N CYS A 212 0.71 7.13 17.19
CA CYS A 212 0.55 6.58 18.55
C CYS A 212 -0.62 7.18 19.35
N GLY A 213 -1.13 8.37 18.96
CA GLY A 213 -2.25 9.02 19.62
C GLY A 213 -1.92 9.78 20.91
N ASN A 214 -0.66 9.84 21.37
CA ASN A 214 -0.28 10.56 22.58
C ASN A 214 -0.67 12.04 22.52
N CYS A 215 -0.53 12.68 21.37
CA CYS A 215 -0.93 14.07 21.14
C CYS A 215 -2.43 14.29 21.34
N MET A 216 -3.27 13.35 20.89
CA MET A 216 -4.71 13.39 21.08
C MET A 216 -5.09 13.21 22.56
N ALA A 217 -4.49 12.22 23.24
CA ALA A 217 -4.74 11.97 24.66
C ALA A 217 -4.27 13.12 25.57
N ALA A 218 -3.21 13.83 25.17
CA ALA A 218 -2.65 14.95 25.96
C ALA A 218 -3.33 16.30 25.69
N CYS A 219 -4.16 16.42 24.66
CA CYS A 219 -4.79 17.68 24.28
C CYS A 219 -5.98 18.01 25.21
N PRO A 220 -5.90 19.03 26.07
CA PRO A 220 -7.00 19.35 26.98
C PRO A 220 -8.19 20.04 26.30
N PHE A 221 -8.02 20.47 25.06
CA PHE A 221 -9.01 21.18 24.26
C PHE A 221 -9.68 20.29 23.19
N GLY A 222 -9.29 19.02 23.10
CA GLY A 222 -9.80 18.12 22.06
C GLY A 222 -9.47 18.53 20.62
N ALA A 223 -8.41 19.37 20.46
CA ALA A 223 -8.04 19.92 19.17
C ALA A 223 -7.26 18.96 18.26
N VAL A 224 -6.97 17.73 18.72
CA VAL A 224 -6.29 16.70 17.92
C VAL A 224 -7.29 15.62 17.56
N GLU A 225 -7.48 15.41 16.27
CA GLU A 225 -8.44 14.46 15.73
C GLU A 225 -7.75 13.37 14.89
N LYS A 226 -8.31 12.16 14.90
CA LYS A 226 -7.89 11.06 14.04
C LYS A 226 -8.63 11.13 12.71
N THR A 227 -7.89 11.05 11.60
CA THR A 227 -8.43 11.07 10.24
C THR A 227 -8.26 9.72 9.54
N GLY A 228 -9.11 9.42 8.57
CA GLY A 228 -8.98 8.22 7.72
C GLY A 228 -9.33 6.92 8.45
N VAL A 229 -10.45 6.89 9.18
CA VAL A 229 -11.05 5.64 9.72
C VAL A 229 -11.95 5.03 8.67
#